data_184744040aed311d22e90e671e4f6491
#
_entry.id   184744040aed311d22e90e671e4f6491
#
_cell.length_a   1.000
_cell.length_b   1.000
_cell.length_c   1.000
_cell.angle_alpha   90.00
_cell.angle_beta   90.00
_cell.angle_gamma   90.00
#
_symmetry.space_group_name_H-M   'P 1'
#
loop_
_entity.id
_entity.type
_entity.pdbx_description
1 polymer ?
#
loop_
_entity_poly.entity_id
_entity_poly.type
_entity_poly.pdbx_seq_one_letter_code
_entity_poly.pdbx_strand_id
1 'polypeptide(L)'
;MLYRSQTTVCLLLLLLLLTGSMALAQNPPRSPTETTRLFYQMLREKKFREAFLMSIYRSAIEALSTQEFEELRPDFEKMALAVSEKIPAKIDVSGEQISGDAATVFVKVLDAEGKEKIEPASLIKVDNAWIIGDRENLELVKKAGKQFFFEARINAHHNDVQDMMTRISLGQVLYSQNHNGQFGNMAELIAAGVVPKDIEGVESTGYRFQINRSADGKSWYATAEPAQYGRTGKLSFYLDATGVRSGDNGGKPLVVKN
;
A
#
# COMPACT_ATOMS: atom_id res chain seq x y z
N MET A 1 -87.48 0.53 -1.70
CA MET A 1 -86.30 0.58 -2.62
C MET A 1 -85.22 1.43 -2.02
N LEU A 2 -84.05 0.92 -1.84
CA LEU A 2 -82.82 1.51 -1.38
C LEU A 2 -82.27 0.87 -0.08
N TYR A 3 -81.82 -0.37 -0.24
CA TYR A 3 -80.91 -1.01 0.75
C TYR A 3 -79.79 -1.67 -0.05
N ARG A 4 -78.83 -0.85 -0.46
CA ARG A 4 -77.58 -1.35 -1.10
C ARG A 4 -76.49 -0.23 -1.07
N SER A 5 -75.77 -0.08 -0.02
CA SER A 5 -74.53 0.70 -0.15
C SER A 5 -73.65 0.74 1.16
N GLN A 6 -73.77 -0.14 2.12
CA GLN A 6 -72.94 -0.08 3.30
C GLN A 6 -71.97 -1.26 3.51
N THR A 7 -72.06 -2.31 2.70
CA THR A 7 -71.17 -3.48 2.83
C THR A 7 -69.90 -3.40 1.99
N THR A 8 -69.79 -2.47 1.06
CA THR A 8 -68.61 -2.35 0.18
C THR A 8 -67.50 -1.44 0.74
N VAL A 9 -67.85 -0.55 1.67
CA VAL A 9 -66.88 0.38 2.28
C VAL A 9 -66.07 -0.26 3.41
N CYS A 10 -66.63 -1.23 4.12
CA CYS A 10 -65.90 -1.96 5.18
C CYS A 10 -64.85 -2.94 4.66
N LEU A 11 -65.02 -3.46 3.42
CA LEU A 11 -64.01 -4.40 2.86
C LEU A 11 -62.79 -3.72 2.29
N LEU A 12 -62.90 -2.46 1.91
CA LEU A 12 -61.75 -1.64 1.41
C LEU A 12 -60.85 -1.08 2.54
N LEU A 13 -61.40 -0.93 3.73
CA LEU A 13 -60.63 -0.45 4.91
C LEU A 13 -59.85 -1.56 5.62
N LEU A 14 -60.18 -2.82 5.40
CA LEU A 14 -59.47 -3.96 5.99
C LEU A 14 -58.26 -4.42 5.15
N LEU A 15 -58.15 -3.96 3.87
CA LEU A 15 -57.00 -4.32 3.00
C LEU A 15 -55.82 -3.38 3.12
N LEU A 16 -55.95 -2.24 3.84
CA LEU A 16 -54.90 -1.22 4.01
C LEU A 16 -54.07 -1.39 5.28
N LEU A 17 -54.34 -2.41 6.10
CA LEU A 17 -53.62 -2.67 7.33
C LEU A 17 -52.61 -3.84 7.24
N LEU A 18 -52.41 -4.42 6.04
CA LEU A 18 -51.46 -5.50 5.78
C LEU A 18 -50.21 -5.08 4.98
N THR A 19 -49.92 -3.77 4.92
CA THR A 19 -48.57 -3.33 4.58
C THR A 19 -47.73 -3.47 5.82
N GLY A 20 -47.52 -4.72 6.22
CA GLY A 20 -46.49 -5.07 7.17
C GLY A 20 -45.20 -4.49 6.61
N SER A 21 -44.63 -3.54 7.32
CA SER A 21 -43.27 -3.08 7.11
C SER A 21 -42.37 -4.32 7.05
N MET A 22 -41.99 -4.74 5.83
CA MET A 22 -40.81 -5.58 5.67
C MET A 22 -39.67 -4.70 6.16
N ALA A 23 -39.42 -4.72 7.47
CA ALA A 23 -38.15 -4.34 8.02
C ALA A 23 -37.16 -5.24 7.27
N LEU A 24 -36.45 -4.68 6.30
CA LEU A 24 -35.27 -5.30 5.75
C LEU A 24 -34.44 -5.69 6.97
N ALA A 25 -34.36 -6.99 7.23
CA ALA A 25 -33.53 -7.51 8.29
C ALA A 25 -32.10 -7.10 7.93
N GLN A 26 -31.68 -5.96 8.48
CA GLN A 26 -30.28 -5.53 8.40
C GLN A 26 -29.52 -6.62 9.13
N ASN A 27 -28.68 -7.35 8.41
CA ASN A 27 -27.77 -8.27 9.05
C ASN A 27 -27.09 -7.55 10.22
N PRO A 28 -27.05 -8.17 11.41
CA PRO A 28 -26.41 -7.53 12.56
C PRO A 28 -24.98 -7.11 12.17
N PRO A 29 -24.52 -5.95 12.65
CA PRO A 29 -23.15 -5.51 12.38
C PRO A 29 -22.16 -6.60 12.79
N ARG A 30 -21.19 -6.91 11.93
CA ARG A 30 -20.16 -7.92 12.20
C ARG A 30 -19.43 -7.60 13.49
N SER A 31 -19.03 -8.62 14.23
CA SER A 31 -18.13 -8.49 15.38
C SER A 31 -16.71 -8.07 14.93
N PRO A 32 -15.86 -7.57 15.85
CA PRO A 32 -14.45 -7.30 15.54
C PRO A 32 -13.73 -8.53 14.99
N THR A 33 -13.93 -9.69 15.57
CA THR A 33 -13.36 -10.98 15.11
C THR A 33 -13.81 -11.33 13.69
N GLU A 34 -15.10 -11.22 13.38
CA GLU A 34 -15.62 -11.50 12.04
C GLU A 34 -15.06 -10.51 10.99
N THR A 35 -14.98 -9.23 11.35
CA THR A 35 -14.39 -8.18 10.48
C THR A 35 -12.91 -8.49 10.19
N THR A 36 -12.15 -8.87 11.22
CA THR A 36 -10.74 -9.24 11.09
C THR A 36 -10.55 -10.45 10.18
N ARG A 37 -11.31 -11.51 10.38
CA ARG A 37 -11.24 -12.72 9.53
C ARG A 37 -11.54 -12.39 8.07
N LEU A 38 -12.62 -11.65 7.82
CA LEU A 38 -13.04 -11.31 6.48
C LEU A 38 -12.03 -10.39 5.78
N PHE A 39 -11.47 -9.41 6.48
CA PHE A 39 -10.43 -8.52 5.95
C PHE A 39 -9.22 -9.31 5.45
N TYR A 40 -8.65 -10.17 6.27
CA TYR A 40 -7.49 -10.97 5.87
C TYR A 40 -7.82 -12.00 4.79
N GLN A 41 -9.00 -12.60 4.82
CA GLN A 41 -9.48 -13.47 3.75
C GLN A 41 -9.52 -12.73 2.41
N MET A 42 -10.09 -11.52 2.36
CA MET A 42 -10.17 -10.73 1.14
C MET A 42 -8.80 -10.29 0.62
N LEU A 43 -7.85 -9.96 1.51
CA LEU A 43 -6.47 -9.68 1.11
C LEU A 43 -5.83 -10.90 0.43
N ARG A 44 -6.00 -12.11 0.99
CA ARG A 44 -5.49 -13.35 0.40
C ARG A 44 -6.12 -13.68 -0.95
N GLU A 45 -7.43 -13.39 -1.10
CA GLU A 45 -8.18 -13.55 -2.34
C GLU A 45 -7.89 -12.43 -3.36
N LYS A 46 -6.97 -11.50 -3.05
CA LYS A 46 -6.65 -10.32 -3.85
C LYS A 46 -7.85 -9.40 -4.14
N LYS A 47 -8.87 -9.46 -3.28
CA LYS A 47 -10.02 -8.57 -3.29
C LYS A 47 -9.69 -7.28 -2.52
N PHE A 48 -8.71 -6.54 -3.04
CA PHE A 48 -8.10 -5.40 -2.33
C PHE A 48 -9.10 -4.28 -2.05
N ARG A 49 -9.95 -3.94 -3.03
CA ARG A 49 -10.95 -2.88 -2.85
C ARG A 49 -11.90 -3.22 -1.70
N GLU A 50 -12.43 -4.44 -1.68
CA GLU A 50 -13.34 -4.92 -0.64
C GLU A 50 -12.66 -4.99 0.73
N ALA A 51 -11.41 -5.46 0.80
CA ALA A 51 -10.63 -5.48 2.03
C ALA A 51 -10.43 -4.07 2.59
N PHE A 52 -9.94 -3.14 1.77
CA PHE A 52 -9.64 -1.79 2.22
C PHE A 52 -10.90 -0.97 2.58
N LEU A 53 -12.05 -1.27 1.99
CA LEU A 53 -13.34 -0.68 2.40
C LEU A 53 -13.74 -1.06 3.83
N MET A 54 -13.18 -2.14 4.39
CA MET A 54 -13.37 -2.56 5.79
C MET A 54 -12.22 -2.09 6.70
N SER A 55 -11.49 -1.08 6.31
CA SER A 55 -10.36 -0.55 7.06
C SER A 55 -10.36 0.97 7.08
N ILE A 56 -9.42 1.55 7.82
CA ILE A 56 -9.17 3.00 7.84
C ILE A 56 -8.84 3.55 6.44
N TYR A 57 -8.46 2.71 5.48
CA TYR A 57 -8.13 3.12 4.11
C TYR A 57 -9.34 3.38 3.22
N ARG A 58 -10.58 3.19 3.71
CA ARG A 58 -11.81 3.37 2.96
C ARG A 58 -11.83 4.66 2.16
N SER A 59 -11.61 5.82 2.81
CA SER A 59 -11.66 7.12 2.14
C SER A 59 -10.63 7.29 1.03
N ALA A 60 -9.44 6.72 1.19
CA ALA A 60 -8.41 6.74 0.16
C ALA A 60 -8.79 5.86 -1.05
N ILE A 61 -9.33 4.67 -0.80
CA ILE A 61 -9.75 3.73 -1.86
C ILE A 61 -10.99 4.23 -2.63
N GLU A 62 -11.97 4.80 -1.95
CA GLU A 62 -13.17 5.37 -2.58
C GLU A 62 -12.84 6.55 -3.50
N ALA A 63 -11.80 7.31 -3.16
CA ALA A 63 -11.35 8.46 -3.93
C ALA A 63 -10.50 8.11 -5.17
N LEU A 64 -10.06 6.84 -5.32
CA LEU A 64 -9.30 6.40 -6.50
C LEU A 64 -10.23 6.12 -7.67
N SER A 65 -9.86 6.61 -8.85
CA SER A 65 -10.44 6.12 -10.10
C SER A 65 -10.07 4.65 -10.33
N THR A 66 -10.79 3.98 -11.24
CA THR A 66 -10.46 2.59 -11.63
C THR A 66 -9.02 2.49 -12.14
N GLN A 67 -8.58 3.45 -12.95
CA GLN A 67 -7.22 3.47 -13.50
C GLN A 67 -6.16 3.63 -12.39
N GLU A 68 -6.36 4.56 -11.44
CA GLU A 68 -5.44 4.76 -10.31
C GLU A 68 -5.38 3.54 -9.40
N PHE A 69 -6.51 2.86 -9.20
CA PHE A 69 -6.54 1.61 -8.44
C PHE A 69 -5.74 0.50 -9.11
N GLU A 70 -5.90 0.33 -10.44
CA GLU A 70 -5.12 -0.67 -11.20
C GLU A 70 -3.64 -0.32 -11.27
N GLU A 71 -3.28 0.96 -11.33
CA GLU A 71 -1.89 1.43 -11.23
C GLU A 71 -1.25 1.05 -9.88
N LEU A 72 -2.01 1.07 -8.79
CA LEU A 72 -1.55 0.71 -7.44
C LEU A 72 -1.64 -0.80 -7.14
N ARG A 73 -2.27 -1.59 -8.01
CA ARG A 73 -2.44 -3.04 -7.81
C ARG A 73 -1.15 -3.80 -7.48
N PRO A 74 0.00 -3.55 -8.16
CA PRO A 74 1.25 -4.21 -7.80
C PRO A 74 1.71 -3.96 -6.36
N ASP A 75 1.46 -2.75 -5.81
CA ASP A 75 1.80 -2.44 -4.42
C ASP A 75 0.86 -3.18 -3.45
N PHE A 76 -0.42 -3.27 -3.78
CA PHE A 76 -1.38 -4.05 -3.00
C PHE A 76 -1.04 -5.55 -3.02
N GLU A 77 -0.55 -6.07 -4.14
CA GLU A 77 -0.10 -7.47 -4.25
C GLU A 77 1.15 -7.73 -3.41
N LYS A 78 2.12 -6.81 -3.39
CA LYS A 78 3.29 -6.91 -2.50
C LYS A 78 2.87 -6.91 -1.02
N MET A 79 1.93 -6.02 -0.65
CA MET A 79 1.39 -5.98 0.71
C MET A 79 0.66 -7.28 1.08
N ALA A 80 -0.18 -7.81 0.19
CA ALA A 80 -0.92 -9.04 0.43
C ALA A 80 0.02 -10.26 0.52
N LEU A 81 1.10 -10.29 -0.25
CA LEU A 81 2.12 -11.33 -0.15
C LEU A 81 2.76 -11.32 1.24
N ALA A 82 3.23 -10.17 1.71
CA ALA A 82 3.82 -10.03 3.04
C ALA A 82 2.84 -10.43 4.18
N VAL A 83 1.55 -10.13 4.00
CA VAL A 83 0.49 -10.58 4.93
C VAL A 83 0.30 -12.10 4.85
N SER A 84 0.25 -12.68 3.65
CA SER A 84 -0.01 -14.12 3.46
C SER A 84 1.14 -15.02 3.93
N GLU A 85 2.36 -14.52 3.97
CA GLU A 85 3.52 -15.23 4.53
C GLU A 85 3.44 -15.35 6.06
N LYS A 86 2.83 -14.37 6.73
CA LYS A 86 2.72 -14.34 8.20
C LYS A 86 1.42 -14.93 8.73
N ILE A 87 0.34 -14.83 7.96
CA ILE A 87 -1.00 -15.21 8.41
C ILE A 87 -1.42 -16.53 7.77
N PRO A 88 -1.74 -17.56 8.57
CA PRO A 88 -2.23 -18.85 8.08
C PRO A 88 -3.47 -18.71 7.19
N ALA A 89 -3.71 -19.69 6.30
CA ALA A 89 -4.87 -19.69 5.41
C ALA A 89 -6.20 -19.58 6.15
N LYS A 90 -6.30 -20.24 7.30
CA LYS A 90 -7.41 -20.12 8.24
C LYS A 90 -6.96 -19.20 9.38
N ILE A 91 -7.60 -18.03 9.46
CA ILE A 91 -7.33 -17.06 10.52
C ILE A 91 -7.79 -17.64 11.86
N ASP A 92 -6.85 -17.91 12.75
CA ASP A 92 -7.12 -18.32 14.12
C ASP A 92 -7.04 -17.08 15.05
N VAL A 93 -8.08 -16.90 15.85
CA VAL A 93 -8.22 -15.79 16.80
C VAL A 93 -8.22 -16.37 18.19
N SER A 94 -7.27 -15.94 19.02
CA SER A 94 -7.15 -16.39 20.41
C SER A 94 -8.08 -15.63 21.38
N GLY A 95 -8.63 -14.48 20.93
CA GLY A 95 -9.57 -13.69 21.72
C GLY A 95 -9.80 -12.31 21.14
N GLU A 96 -10.76 -11.58 21.73
CA GLU A 96 -11.00 -10.16 21.43
C GLU A 96 -11.26 -9.38 22.72
N GLN A 97 -10.89 -8.12 22.72
CA GLN A 97 -11.18 -7.15 23.77
C GLN A 97 -11.88 -5.95 23.17
N ILE A 98 -13.02 -5.56 23.71
CA ILE A 98 -13.81 -4.41 23.26
C ILE A 98 -13.86 -3.38 24.39
N SER A 99 -13.59 -2.11 24.05
CA SER A 99 -13.68 -0.98 24.94
C SER A 99 -14.35 0.20 24.21
N GLY A 100 -15.65 0.38 24.40
CA GLY A 100 -16.43 1.38 23.69
C GLY A 100 -16.38 1.22 22.17
N ASP A 101 -15.86 2.21 21.46
CA ASP A 101 -15.68 2.21 20.00
C ASP A 101 -14.30 1.71 19.53
N ALA A 102 -13.52 1.12 20.41
CA ALA A 102 -12.25 0.49 20.10
C ALA A 102 -12.29 -1.01 20.41
N ALA A 103 -11.61 -1.81 19.61
CA ALA A 103 -11.44 -3.23 19.85
C ALA A 103 -10.02 -3.68 19.46
N THR A 104 -9.56 -4.76 20.12
CA THR A 104 -8.35 -5.48 19.76
C THR A 104 -8.70 -6.93 19.56
N VAL A 105 -8.34 -7.48 18.41
CA VAL A 105 -8.48 -8.90 18.09
C VAL A 105 -7.10 -9.52 18.10
N PHE A 106 -6.92 -10.59 18.87
CA PHE A 106 -5.64 -11.28 19.01
C PHE A 106 -5.55 -12.41 17.98
N VAL A 107 -4.76 -12.19 16.93
CA VAL A 107 -4.61 -13.09 15.79
C VAL A 107 -3.34 -13.92 15.95
N LYS A 108 -3.44 -15.24 15.74
CA LYS A 108 -2.26 -16.09 15.65
C LYS A 108 -1.59 -15.93 14.28
N VAL A 109 -0.34 -15.59 14.29
CA VAL A 109 0.50 -15.42 13.10
C VAL A 109 1.77 -16.28 13.22
N LEU A 110 2.50 -16.44 12.11
CA LEU A 110 3.80 -17.07 12.11
C LEU A 110 4.90 -16.00 12.21
N ASP A 111 5.91 -16.24 13.03
CA ASP A 111 7.14 -15.43 13.02
C ASP A 111 8.07 -15.83 11.86
N ALA A 112 9.24 -15.21 11.78
CA ALA A 112 10.23 -15.50 10.73
C ALA A 112 10.79 -16.94 10.79
N GLU A 113 10.73 -17.57 11.97
CA GLU A 113 11.14 -18.96 12.21
C GLU A 113 9.98 -19.96 12.01
N GLY A 114 8.78 -19.50 11.63
CA GLY A 114 7.59 -20.31 11.43
C GLY A 114 6.89 -20.73 12.73
N LYS A 115 7.20 -20.10 13.87
CA LYS A 115 6.54 -20.38 15.15
C LYS A 115 5.30 -19.50 15.32
N GLU A 116 4.28 -20.06 15.96
CA GLU A 116 3.08 -19.29 16.30
C GLU A 116 3.40 -18.19 17.31
N LYS A 117 2.95 -16.97 17.01
CA LYS A 117 2.87 -15.86 17.94
C LYS A 117 1.51 -15.18 17.85
N ILE A 118 1.15 -14.41 18.86
CA ILE A 118 -0.08 -13.65 18.89
C ILE A 118 0.24 -12.19 18.55
N GLU A 119 -0.42 -11.65 17.52
CA GLU A 119 -0.35 -10.23 17.16
C GLU A 119 -1.71 -9.55 17.36
N PRO A 120 -1.73 -8.35 17.97
CA PRO A 120 -2.97 -7.58 18.12
C PRO A 120 -3.34 -6.92 16.79
N ALA A 121 -4.57 -7.07 16.35
CA ALA A 121 -5.20 -6.29 15.29
C ALA A 121 -6.13 -5.26 15.93
N SER A 122 -5.87 -3.98 15.71
CA SER A 122 -6.70 -2.89 16.21
C SER A 122 -7.89 -2.65 15.28
N LEU A 123 -9.04 -2.40 15.89
CA LEU A 123 -10.26 -1.99 15.19
C LEU A 123 -10.89 -0.80 15.89
N ILE A 124 -11.59 0.00 15.11
CA ILE A 124 -12.44 1.08 15.61
C ILE A 124 -13.83 0.96 15.02
N LYS A 125 -14.80 1.50 15.74
CA LYS A 125 -16.20 1.55 15.31
C LYS A 125 -16.46 2.89 14.63
N VAL A 126 -16.88 2.85 13.37
CA VAL A 126 -17.26 4.00 12.55
C VAL A 126 -18.60 3.70 11.91
N ASP A 127 -19.57 4.61 12.02
CA ASP A 127 -20.92 4.44 11.46
C ASP A 127 -21.56 3.10 11.85
N ASN A 128 -21.42 2.70 13.10
CA ASN A 128 -21.90 1.43 13.66
C ASN A 128 -21.26 0.16 13.07
N ALA A 129 -20.19 0.26 12.28
CA ALA A 129 -19.42 -0.85 11.74
C ALA A 129 -18.00 -0.88 12.31
N TRP A 130 -17.49 -2.08 12.60
CA TRP A 130 -16.08 -2.26 12.95
C TRP A 130 -15.23 -2.23 11.69
N ILE A 131 -14.13 -1.45 11.71
CA ILE A 131 -13.14 -1.36 10.64
C ILE A 131 -11.73 -1.59 11.21
N ILE A 132 -10.86 -2.20 10.41
CA ILE A 132 -9.45 -2.45 10.76
C ILE A 132 -8.67 -1.13 10.80
N GLY A 133 -7.91 -0.94 11.87
CA GLY A 133 -7.03 0.19 12.11
C GLY A 133 -7.38 0.96 13.37
N ASP A 134 -6.76 2.11 13.56
CA ASP A 134 -6.91 2.99 14.72
C ASP A 134 -7.35 4.39 14.31
N ARG A 135 -7.74 5.19 15.29
CA ARG A 135 -8.32 6.52 15.05
C ARG A 135 -7.28 7.54 14.57
N GLU A 136 -6.06 7.46 15.06
CA GLU A 136 -4.99 8.38 14.68
C GLU A 136 -4.65 8.21 13.18
N ASN A 137 -4.42 6.98 12.76
CA ASN A 137 -4.14 6.65 11.37
C ASN A 137 -5.35 6.91 10.45
N LEU A 138 -6.59 6.72 10.93
CA LEU A 138 -7.80 7.09 10.17
C LEU A 138 -7.79 8.58 9.76
N GLU A 139 -7.43 9.48 10.67
CA GLU A 139 -7.41 10.92 10.37
C GLU A 139 -6.27 11.27 9.40
N LEU A 140 -5.11 10.59 9.49
CA LEU A 140 -4.02 10.75 8.51
C LEU A 140 -4.46 10.31 7.11
N VAL A 141 -5.11 9.14 7.01
CA VAL A 141 -5.62 8.63 5.71
C VAL A 141 -6.68 9.55 5.13
N LYS A 142 -7.63 10.02 5.94
CA LYS A 142 -8.65 10.99 5.50
C LYS A 142 -8.03 12.27 4.96
N LYS A 143 -7.01 12.81 5.65
CA LYS A 143 -6.31 14.03 5.25
C LYS A 143 -5.56 13.85 3.93
N ALA A 144 -4.89 12.72 3.75
CA ALA A 144 -4.15 12.41 2.53
C ALA A 144 -5.10 12.04 1.36
N GLY A 145 -6.28 11.45 1.67
CA GLY A 145 -7.25 11.01 0.67
C GLY A 145 -6.62 10.07 -0.34
N LYS A 146 -6.93 10.24 -1.64
CA LYS A 146 -6.39 9.39 -2.70
C LYS A 146 -4.86 9.40 -2.84
N GLN A 147 -4.19 10.42 -2.31
CA GLN A 147 -2.72 10.51 -2.36
C GLN A 147 -2.04 9.54 -1.38
N PHE A 148 -2.74 9.02 -0.39
CA PHE A 148 -2.18 8.18 0.66
C PHE A 148 -1.30 7.04 0.10
N PHE A 149 -1.84 6.25 -0.83
CA PHE A 149 -1.12 5.10 -1.39
C PHE A 149 0.01 5.52 -2.34
N PHE A 150 -0.17 6.62 -3.09
CA PHE A 150 0.90 7.15 -3.93
C PHE A 150 2.06 7.70 -3.10
N GLU A 151 1.79 8.36 -1.98
CA GLU A 151 2.81 8.84 -1.06
C GLU A 151 3.54 7.68 -0.38
N ALA A 152 2.81 6.62 0.00
CA ALA A 152 3.42 5.40 0.55
C ALA A 152 4.36 4.74 -0.48
N ARG A 153 3.94 4.60 -1.75
CA ARG A 153 4.77 4.11 -2.86
C ARG A 153 6.02 4.99 -3.04
N ILE A 154 5.84 6.32 -3.11
CA ILE A 154 6.93 7.28 -3.30
C ILE A 154 7.97 7.12 -2.20
N ASN A 155 7.55 7.01 -0.94
CA ASN A 155 8.45 6.83 0.19
C ASN A 155 9.20 5.48 0.13
N ALA A 156 8.52 4.39 -0.27
CA ALA A 156 9.16 3.10 -0.47
C ALA A 156 10.23 3.18 -1.58
N HIS A 157 9.90 3.77 -2.72
CA HIS A 157 10.85 3.94 -3.83
C HIS A 157 12.03 4.85 -3.45
N HIS A 158 11.83 5.89 -2.63
CA HIS A 158 12.95 6.71 -2.15
C HIS A 158 13.96 5.88 -1.36
N ASN A 159 13.50 4.96 -0.51
CA ASN A 159 14.36 4.05 0.23
C ASN A 159 15.10 3.08 -0.72
N ASP A 160 14.38 2.48 -1.67
CA ASP A 160 14.96 1.58 -2.67
C ASP A 160 16.05 2.26 -3.50
N VAL A 161 15.85 3.56 -3.86
CA VAL A 161 16.85 4.37 -4.56
C VAL A 161 18.06 4.62 -3.68
N GLN A 162 17.89 4.94 -2.41
CA GLN A 162 19.02 5.15 -1.48
C GLN A 162 19.87 3.88 -1.32
N ASP A 163 19.22 2.73 -1.23
CA ASP A 163 19.89 1.43 -1.18
C ASP A 163 20.64 1.15 -2.49
N MET A 164 20.04 1.44 -3.64
CA MET A 164 20.68 1.29 -4.94
C MET A 164 21.88 2.25 -5.09
N MET A 165 21.77 3.51 -4.67
CA MET A 165 22.89 4.46 -4.67
C MET A 165 24.05 3.96 -3.80
N THR A 166 23.76 3.35 -2.65
CA THR A 166 24.75 2.73 -1.80
C THR A 166 25.45 1.56 -2.52
N ARG A 167 24.69 0.70 -3.20
CA ARG A 167 25.25 -0.40 -4.02
C ARG A 167 26.12 0.11 -5.15
N ILE A 168 25.71 1.16 -5.85
CA ILE A 168 26.52 1.80 -6.91
C ILE A 168 27.85 2.29 -6.32
N SER A 169 27.83 3.00 -5.19
CA SER A 169 29.02 3.51 -4.54
C SER A 169 30.01 2.39 -4.19
N LEU A 170 29.53 1.33 -3.53
CA LEU A 170 30.33 0.15 -3.20
C LEU A 170 30.82 -0.57 -4.46
N GLY A 171 29.97 -0.72 -5.46
CA GLY A 171 30.30 -1.32 -6.75
C GLY A 171 31.42 -0.59 -7.47
N GLN A 172 31.42 0.74 -7.45
CA GLN A 172 32.52 1.55 -8.00
C GLN A 172 33.84 1.34 -7.28
N VAL A 173 33.83 1.24 -5.96
CA VAL A 173 35.03 0.94 -5.17
C VAL A 173 35.59 -0.43 -5.53
N LEU A 174 34.75 -1.47 -5.53
CA LEU A 174 35.17 -2.85 -5.89
C LEU A 174 35.66 -2.95 -7.32
N TYR A 175 34.97 -2.29 -8.26
CA TYR A 175 35.39 -2.27 -9.66
C TYR A 175 36.75 -1.64 -9.83
N SER A 176 36.96 -0.46 -9.24
CA SER A 176 38.23 0.28 -9.38
C SER A 176 39.45 -0.46 -8.81
N GLN A 177 39.26 -1.22 -7.73
CA GLN A 177 40.34 -2.05 -7.14
C GLN A 177 40.86 -3.11 -8.12
N ASN A 178 39.97 -3.64 -8.98
CA ASN A 178 40.31 -4.68 -9.94
C ASN A 178 40.64 -4.13 -11.34
N HIS A 179 40.54 -2.82 -11.56
CA HIS A 179 40.71 -2.17 -12.86
C HIS A 179 41.70 -0.98 -12.80
N ASN A 180 42.80 -1.13 -12.06
CA ASN A 180 43.89 -0.14 -11.97
C ASN A 180 43.40 1.25 -11.54
N GLY A 181 42.44 1.32 -10.63
CA GLY A 181 41.89 2.56 -10.13
C GLY A 181 40.95 3.28 -11.13
N GLN A 182 40.47 2.58 -12.15
CA GLN A 182 39.44 3.10 -13.06
C GLN A 182 38.05 2.74 -12.61
N PHE A 183 37.11 3.68 -12.67
CA PHE A 183 35.71 3.46 -12.37
C PHE A 183 34.94 2.91 -13.57
N GLY A 184 33.85 2.19 -13.31
CA GLY A 184 33.00 1.58 -14.34
C GLY A 184 31.82 2.45 -14.75
N ASN A 185 31.37 2.29 -16.00
CA ASN A 185 30.04 2.74 -16.41
C ASN A 185 28.97 1.69 -16.02
N MET A 186 27.69 1.99 -16.31
CA MET A 186 26.57 1.10 -15.97
C MET A 186 26.79 -0.34 -16.48
N ALA A 187 27.10 -0.52 -17.76
CA ALA A 187 27.25 -1.84 -18.37
C ALA A 187 28.43 -2.62 -17.78
N GLU A 188 29.54 -1.93 -17.51
CA GLU A 188 30.73 -2.54 -16.91
C GLU A 188 30.48 -3.01 -15.47
N LEU A 189 29.76 -2.22 -14.65
CA LEU A 189 29.40 -2.59 -13.29
C LEU A 189 28.41 -3.77 -13.23
N ILE A 190 27.46 -3.82 -14.16
CA ILE A 190 26.55 -4.96 -14.32
C ILE A 190 27.31 -6.21 -14.75
N ALA A 191 28.19 -6.10 -15.75
CA ALA A 191 29.00 -7.22 -16.24
C ALA A 191 29.93 -7.78 -15.15
N ALA A 192 30.44 -6.92 -14.27
CA ALA A 192 31.24 -7.30 -13.10
C ALA A 192 30.40 -7.87 -11.95
N GLY A 193 29.07 -7.88 -12.04
CA GLY A 193 28.14 -8.38 -11.00
C GLY A 193 28.08 -7.54 -9.74
N VAL A 194 28.63 -6.32 -9.75
CA VAL A 194 28.64 -5.43 -8.58
C VAL A 194 27.39 -4.53 -8.48
N VAL A 195 26.67 -4.40 -9.60
CA VAL A 195 25.36 -3.73 -9.67
C VAL A 195 24.37 -4.67 -10.35
N PRO A 196 23.14 -4.81 -9.85
CA PRO A 196 22.17 -5.72 -10.42
C PRO A 196 21.62 -5.22 -11.77
N LYS A 197 21.28 -6.14 -12.68
CA LYS A 197 20.83 -5.79 -14.04
C LYS A 197 19.49 -5.04 -14.07
N ASP A 198 18.63 -5.24 -13.10
CA ASP A 198 17.30 -4.60 -13.00
C ASP A 198 17.37 -3.09 -12.78
N ILE A 199 18.58 -2.52 -12.51
CA ILE A 199 18.82 -1.08 -12.48
C ILE A 199 18.55 -0.39 -13.83
N GLU A 200 18.64 -1.12 -14.94
CA GLU A 200 18.37 -0.59 -16.28
C GLU A 200 16.87 -0.33 -16.51
N GLY A 201 15.99 -0.97 -15.73
CA GLY A 201 14.55 -0.80 -15.78
C GLY A 201 14.01 0.15 -14.71
N VAL A 202 12.72 0.45 -14.81
CA VAL A 202 12.00 1.28 -13.82
C VAL A 202 11.11 0.47 -12.90
N GLU A 203 11.00 -0.83 -13.13
CA GLU A 203 10.01 -1.71 -12.50
C GLU A 203 10.33 -1.98 -11.03
N SER A 204 11.63 -2.01 -10.66
CA SER A 204 12.07 -2.33 -9.30
C SER A 204 11.97 -1.14 -8.36
N THR A 205 12.42 0.04 -8.80
CA THR A 205 12.54 1.23 -7.95
C THR A 205 11.61 2.38 -8.34
N GLY A 206 10.97 2.32 -9.52
CA GLY A 206 10.19 3.43 -10.09
C GLY A 206 11.07 4.60 -10.57
N TYR A 207 12.39 4.37 -10.76
CA TYR A 207 13.38 5.40 -11.12
C TYR A 207 14.20 5.01 -12.34
N ARG A 208 14.69 6.02 -13.06
CA ARG A 208 15.69 5.88 -14.11
C ARG A 208 17.05 6.22 -13.54
N PHE A 209 17.99 5.29 -13.66
CA PHE A 209 19.37 5.46 -13.22
C PHE A 209 20.29 5.74 -14.40
N GLN A 210 21.29 6.60 -14.17
CA GLN A 210 22.41 6.80 -15.07
C GLN A 210 23.70 6.77 -14.28
N ILE A 211 24.71 6.06 -14.79
CA ILE A 211 26.07 6.04 -14.21
C ILE A 211 27.02 6.54 -15.31
N ASN A 212 27.63 7.66 -15.05
CA ASN A 212 28.53 8.35 -15.97
C ASN A 212 29.95 8.32 -15.42
N ARG A 213 30.91 8.19 -16.33
CA ARG A 213 32.33 8.16 -16.04
C ARG A 213 33.05 9.18 -16.90
N SER A 214 34.10 9.84 -16.35
CA SER A 214 35.02 10.68 -17.13
C SER A 214 35.76 9.85 -18.21
N ALA A 215 36.23 10.50 -19.26
CA ALA A 215 36.92 9.85 -20.36
C ALA A 215 38.19 9.10 -19.90
N ASP A 216 38.89 9.60 -18.87
CA ASP A 216 40.07 9.01 -18.29
C ASP A 216 39.76 7.93 -17.23
N GLY A 217 38.47 7.71 -16.92
CA GLY A 217 38.01 6.73 -15.94
C GLY A 217 38.35 7.08 -14.49
N LYS A 218 38.80 8.30 -14.18
CA LYS A 218 39.28 8.69 -12.85
C LYS A 218 38.21 9.35 -11.97
N SER A 219 37.08 9.70 -12.57
CA SER A 219 35.92 10.22 -11.84
C SER A 219 34.61 9.65 -12.38
N TRP A 220 33.59 9.68 -11.58
CA TRP A 220 32.25 9.18 -11.94
C TRP A 220 31.18 9.91 -11.14
N TYR A 221 29.97 9.85 -11.64
CA TYR A 221 28.77 10.21 -10.90
C TYR A 221 27.59 9.36 -11.36
N ALA A 222 26.58 9.23 -10.51
CA ALA A 222 25.32 8.60 -10.84
C ALA A 222 24.16 9.56 -10.56
N THR A 223 23.11 9.45 -11.35
CA THR A 223 21.84 10.14 -11.11
C THR A 223 20.70 9.14 -11.08
N ALA A 224 19.63 9.46 -10.33
CA ALA A 224 18.36 8.78 -10.44
C ALA A 224 17.24 9.82 -10.40
N GLU A 225 16.36 9.78 -11.39
CA GLU A 225 15.16 10.57 -11.46
C GLU A 225 13.90 9.69 -11.50
N PRO A 226 12.76 10.16 -10.91
CA PRO A 226 11.53 9.38 -10.94
C PRO A 226 11.07 9.14 -12.37
N ALA A 227 10.66 7.91 -12.66
CA ALA A 227 10.10 7.55 -13.96
C ALA A 227 8.83 8.37 -14.28
N GLN A 228 8.04 8.66 -13.22
CA GLN A 228 6.87 9.52 -13.26
C GLN A 228 6.83 10.38 -12.00
N TYR A 229 7.11 11.69 -12.16
CA TYR A 229 7.10 12.65 -11.06
C TYR A 229 5.73 12.71 -10.37
N GLY A 230 5.73 12.64 -9.02
CA GLY A 230 4.52 12.63 -8.20
C GLY A 230 3.74 11.30 -8.20
N ARG A 231 4.22 10.27 -8.91
CA ARG A 231 3.64 8.92 -8.96
C ARG A 231 4.61 7.85 -8.50
N THR A 232 5.82 7.83 -9.05
CA THR A 232 6.86 6.88 -8.65
C THR A 232 7.92 7.51 -7.77
N GLY A 233 8.01 8.83 -7.71
CA GLY A 233 8.93 9.58 -6.87
C GLY A 233 8.71 11.08 -6.96
N LYS A 234 9.31 11.81 -6.02
CA LYS A 234 9.39 13.29 -6.02
C LYS A 234 10.83 13.77 -6.01
N LEU A 235 11.69 13.07 -5.28
CA LEU A 235 13.10 13.44 -5.18
C LEU A 235 13.88 12.89 -6.37
N SER A 236 14.81 13.68 -6.89
CA SER A 236 15.90 13.23 -7.75
C SER A 236 17.16 13.08 -6.91
N PHE A 237 18.02 12.15 -7.30
CA PHE A 237 19.23 11.83 -6.55
C PHE A 237 20.47 12.03 -7.43
N TYR A 238 21.55 12.43 -6.77
CA TYR A 238 22.88 12.54 -7.34
C TYR A 238 23.87 11.88 -6.39
N LEU A 239 24.79 11.10 -6.94
CA LEU A 239 25.85 10.39 -6.20
C LEU A 239 27.17 10.61 -6.88
N ASP A 240 28.20 10.95 -6.12
CA ASP A 240 29.61 10.92 -6.51
C ASP A 240 30.49 10.41 -5.37
N ALA A 241 31.79 10.54 -5.50
CA ALA A 241 32.75 10.11 -4.44
C ALA A 241 32.55 10.85 -3.10
N THR A 242 31.81 11.96 -3.08
CA THR A 242 31.52 12.74 -1.86
C THR A 242 30.24 12.30 -1.16
N GLY A 243 29.42 11.45 -1.79
CA GLY A 243 28.21 10.89 -1.23
C GLY A 243 26.93 11.19 -2.02
N VAL A 244 25.82 10.77 -1.42
CA VAL A 244 24.47 10.94 -2.03
C VAL A 244 23.89 12.29 -1.65
N ARG A 245 23.28 12.96 -2.62
CA ARG A 245 22.46 14.17 -2.46
C ARG A 245 21.11 13.94 -3.10
N SER A 246 20.07 14.51 -2.51
CA SER A 246 18.71 14.43 -3.08
C SER A 246 18.00 15.77 -2.98
N GLY A 247 17.04 15.98 -3.86
CA GLY A 247 16.19 17.18 -3.86
C GLY A 247 15.03 17.05 -4.82
N ASP A 248 13.96 17.78 -4.55
CA ASP A 248 12.84 17.90 -5.48
C ASP A 248 13.22 18.82 -6.62
N ASN A 249 13.40 18.25 -7.81
CA ASN A 249 13.75 18.98 -9.05
C ASN A 249 12.67 18.77 -10.13
N GLY A 250 11.42 18.53 -9.74
CA GLY A 250 10.30 18.36 -10.66
C GLY A 250 10.49 17.17 -11.61
N GLY A 251 11.11 16.08 -11.12
CA GLY A 251 11.35 14.86 -11.90
C GLY A 251 12.51 14.92 -12.89
N LYS A 252 13.30 16.00 -12.87
CA LYS A 252 14.50 16.16 -13.71
C LYS A 252 15.75 15.73 -12.95
N PRO A 253 16.83 15.30 -13.64
CA PRO A 253 18.10 14.97 -13.00
C PRO A 253 18.57 16.08 -12.07
N LEU A 254 19.11 15.70 -10.91
CA LEU A 254 19.74 16.65 -10.00
C LEU A 254 21.14 16.98 -10.53
N VAL A 255 21.35 18.24 -10.89
CA VAL A 255 22.66 18.74 -11.37
C VAL A 255 23.35 19.45 -10.21
N VAL A 256 24.49 18.95 -9.81
CA VAL A 256 25.36 19.64 -8.83
C VAL A 256 26.29 20.56 -9.61
N LYS A 257 26.14 21.88 -9.42
CA LYS A 257 27.13 22.83 -9.93
C LYS A 257 28.39 22.69 -9.07
N ASN A 258 29.48 22.30 -9.69
CA ASN A 258 30.82 22.36 -9.11
C ASN A 258 31.25 23.80 -8.91
#